data_3905d58336340a9809d9c134232235d4
#
_entry.id   3905d58336340a9809d9c134232235d4
#
_cell.length_a   1.000
_cell.length_b   1.000
_cell.length_c   1.000
_cell.angle_alpha   90.00
_cell.angle_beta   90.00
_cell.angle_gamma   90.00
#
_symmetry.space_group_name_H-M   'P 1'
#
loop_
_entity.id
_entity.type
_entity.pdbx_description
1 polymer ?
#
loop_
_entity_poly.entity_id
_entity_poly.type
_entity_poly.pdbx_seq_one_letter_code
_entity_poly.pdbx_strand_id
1 'polypeptide(L)'
;MDKKNKYNLLVALFLLLVGSFAVSCTKDDENTTDNTSTFAPISSEEALKIQNSLPGKYKGNVHVYDPSTKKNYYSNSRLDLDSLIIYKKKYNYGYLNLSRDTYVQLHNIEKTGINDTLPEIFTKRDEKANIELEGIRFTSRNQQDSCVYRFEVSRGKADFLDRSHNKPSVWYLRTYFNGYGYYNVKTSKFKIYLRPFNAYTMLFHETLEYGRIPLTGRYLVYELTKIQ
;
A
#
# COMPACT_ATOMS: atom_id res chain seq x y z
N MET A 1 -8.47 -56.57 -27.66
CA MET A 1 -8.18 -55.11 -27.56
C MET A 1 -6.72 -54.87 -27.87
N ASP A 2 -6.44 -54.28 -28.99
CA ASP A 2 -5.13 -54.22 -29.63
C ASP A 2 -4.17 -53.32 -28.82
N LYS A 3 -2.89 -53.74 -28.65
CA LYS A 3 -1.89 -53.00 -27.92
C LYS A 3 -1.72 -51.52 -28.43
N LYS A 4 -1.96 -51.30 -29.70
CA LYS A 4 -1.93 -49.96 -30.32
C LYS A 4 -3.02 -49.01 -29.78
N ASN A 5 -4.21 -49.52 -29.45
CA ASN A 5 -5.28 -48.68 -28.89
C ASN A 5 -5.05 -48.25 -27.44
N LYS A 6 -4.30 -49.05 -26.66
CA LYS A 6 -3.91 -48.65 -25.27
C LYS A 6 -2.89 -47.50 -25.24
N TYR A 7 -1.94 -47.49 -26.19
CA TYR A 7 -0.96 -46.41 -26.28
C TYR A 7 -1.61 -45.05 -26.70
N ASN A 8 -2.51 -45.12 -27.68
CA ASN A 8 -3.23 -43.91 -28.12
C ASN A 8 -4.13 -43.34 -27.02
N LEU A 9 -4.74 -44.17 -26.19
CA LEU A 9 -5.55 -43.74 -25.06
C LEU A 9 -4.68 -43.10 -23.94
N LEU A 10 -3.49 -43.63 -23.67
CA LEU A 10 -2.57 -43.13 -22.67
C LEU A 10 -1.95 -41.79 -23.08
N VAL A 11 -1.62 -41.62 -24.37
CA VAL A 11 -1.12 -40.36 -24.93
C VAL A 11 -2.22 -39.27 -24.92
N ALA A 12 -3.47 -39.64 -25.24
CA ALA A 12 -4.60 -38.72 -25.18
C ALA A 12 -4.90 -38.28 -23.74
N LEU A 13 -4.78 -39.18 -22.76
CA LEU A 13 -4.96 -38.86 -21.34
C LEU A 13 -3.84 -37.98 -20.82
N PHE A 14 -2.60 -38.14 -21.29
CA PHE A 14 -1.45 -37.33 -20.91
C PHE A 14 -1.53 -35.92 -21.50
N LEU A 15 -2.04 -35.76 -22.74
CA LEU A 15 -2.28 -34.46 -23.37
C LEU A 15 -3.43 -33.69 -22.72
N LEU A 16 -4.44 -34.40 -22.20
CA LEU A 16 -5.51 -33.79 -21.41
C LEU A 16 -5.04 -33.30 -20.03
N LEU A 17 -4.08 -33.98 -19.41
CA LEU A 17 -3.50 -33.59 -18.13
C LEU A 17 -2.52 -32.42 -18.26
N VAL A 18 -1.82 -32.26 -19.38
CA VAL A 18 -0.89 -31.15 -19.62
C VAL A 18 -1.63 -29.87 -20.08
N GLY A 19 -2.81 -30.03 -20.69
CA GLY A 19 -3.62 -28.90 -21.18
C GLY A 19 -4.37 -28.12 -20.09
N SER A 20 -4.46 -28.64 -18.86
CA SER A 20 -5.23 -28.01 -17.77
C SER A 20 -4.43 -27.06 -16.88
N PHE A 21 -3.14 -26.78 -17.18
CA PHE A 21 -2.32 -25.81 -16.43
C PHE A 21 -2.25 -24.42 -17.08
N ALA A 22 -3.04 -24.15 -18.12
CA ALA A 22 -3.24 -22.77 -18.58
C ALA A 22 -4.32 -22.12 -17.71
N VAL A 23 -4.04 -21.91 -16.42
CA VAL A 23 -4.91 -21.10 -15.55
C VAL A 23 -4.74 -19.65 -15.93
N SER A 24 -5.78 -19.16 -16.59
CA SER A 24 -6.08 -17.77 -16.87
C SER A 24 -5.93 -16.92 -15.61
N CYS A 25 -4.92 -16.07 -15.56
CA CYS A 25 -4.84 -14.97 -14.60
C CYS A 25 -5.78 -13.84 -15.08
N THR A 26 -7.08 -13.99 -14.89
CA THR A 26 -8.03 -12.88 -15.03
C THR A 26 -9.22 -13.13 -14.13
N LYS A 27 -9.14 -12.62 -12.91
CA LYS A 27 -10.29 -12.10 -12.16
C LYS A 27 -9.79 -11.09 -11.16
N ASP A 28 -10.08 -9.83 -11.45
CA ASP A 28 -10.12 -8.76 -10.45
C ASP A 28 -11.37 -9.00 -9.58
N ASP A 29 -11.26 -9.89 -8.60
CA ASP A 29 -12.29 -10.05 -7.58
C ASP A 29 -11.94 -9.17 -6.39
N GLU A 30 -12.66 -8.03 -6.29
CA GLU A 30 -12.75 -7.15 -5.12
C GLU A 30 -13.44 -7.83 -3.92
N ASN A 31 -12.97 -8.98 -3.48
CA ASN A 31 -13.39 -9.57 -2.21
C ASN A 31 -12.17 -9.80 -1.34
N THR A 32 -11.77 -8.74 -0.63
CA THR A 32 -10.80 -8.82 0.47
C THR A 32 -11.43 -9.42 1.73
N THR A 33 -11.81 -10.69 1.68
CA THR A 33 -11.75 -11.53 2.87
C THR A 33 -10.28 -11.94 2.99
N ASP A 34 -9.65 -11.50 4.07
CA ASP A 34 -8.26 -11.79 4.42
C ASP A 34 -8.12 -13.29 4.70
N ASN A 35 -8.15 -14.11 3.64
CA ASN A 35 -7.94 -15.55 3.70
C ASN A 35 -6.44 -15.79 3.89
N THR A 36 -5.95 -15.60 5.12
CA THR A 36 -4.56 -15.91 5.52
C THR A 36 -4.17 -17.37 5.23
N SER A 37 -5.15 -18.26 5.03
CA SER A 37 -4.95 -19.67 4.68
C SER A 37 -4.35 -19.91 3.28
N THR A 38 -4.33 -18.91 2.39
CA THR A 38 -3.81 -19.06 1.03
C THR A 38 -2.34 -18.64 0.88
N PHE A 39 -1.69 -18.18 1.94
CA PHE A 39 -0.31 -17.73 1.92
C PHE A 39 0.60 -18.67 2.70
N ALA A 40 1.67 -19.15 2.06
CA ALA A 40 2.71 -19.95 2.69
C ALA A 40 3.95 -19.10 3.00
N PRO A 41 4.61 -19.29 4.16
CA PRO A 41 5.88 -18.63 4.47
C PRO A 41 6.92 -18.84 3.38
N ILE A 42 7.79 -17.85 3.17
CA ILE A 42 8.91 -17.93 2.24
C ILE A 42 10.25 -17.95 2.97
N SER A 43 11.28 -18.46 2.33
CA SER A 43 12.63 -18.44 2.87
C SER A 43 13.20 -17.00 2.88
N SER A 44 14.18 -16.76 3.74
CA SER A 44 14.90 -15.48 3.78
C SER A 44 15.62 -15.17 2.46
N GLU A 45 16.11 -16.20 1.77
CA GLU A 45 16.75 -16.06 0.47
C GLU A 45 15.76 -15.62 -0.61
N GLU A 46 14.57 -16.23 -0.66
CA GLU A 46 13.49 -15.84 -1.57
C GLU A 46 13.03 -14.41 -1.30
N ALA A 47 12.81 -14.07 -0.03
CA ALA A 47 12.46 -12.70 0.38
C ALA A 47 13.51 -11.68 -0.09
N LEU A 48 14.80 -11.97 0.10
CA LEU A 48 15.90 -11.09 -0.32
C LEU A 48 15.95 -10.94 -1.85
N LYS A 49 15.72 -12.00 -2.60
CA LYS A 49 15.66 -11.97 -4.07
C LYS A 49 14.57 -11.01 -4.56
N ILE A 50 13.38 -11.09 -3.96
CA ILE A 50 12.26 -10.19 -4.30
C ILE A 50 12.60 -8.76 -3.91
N GLN A 51 13.10 -8.54 -2.69
CA GLN A 51 13.51 -7.22 -2.22
C GLN A 51 14.51 -6.53 -3.14
N ASN A 52 15.46 -7.30 -3.70
CA ASN A 52 16.45 -6.78 -4.64
C ASN A 52 15.85 -6.36 -5.99
N SER A 53 14.67 -6.86 -6.35
CA SER A 53 13.96 -6.48 -7.58
C SER A 53 13.08 -5.24 -7.45
N LEU A 54 12.82 -4.79 -6.21
CA LEU A 54 11.91 -3.68 -5.95
C LEU A 54 12.42 -2.30 -6.36
N PRO A 55 13.72 -1.95 -6.20
CA PRO A 55 14.14 -0.56 -6.44
C PRO A 55 13.64 -0.03 -7.78
N GLY A 56 13.11 1.19 -7.76
CA GLY A 56 12.55 1.83 -8.95
C GLY A 56 11.43 2.79 -8.63
N LYS A 57 10.83 3.30 -9.69
CA LYS A 57 9.69 4.22 -9.65
C LYS A 57 8.41 3.49 -10.02
N TYR A 58 7.35 3.82 -9.33
CA TYR A 58 6.04 3.24 -9.53
C TYR A 58 5.01 4.35 -9.67
N LYS A 59 3.97 4.12 -10.45
CA LYS A 59 2.87 5.05 -10.68
C LYS A 59 1.53 4.33 -10.52
N GLY A 60 0.53 5.04 -10.02
CA GLY A 60 -0.80 4.47 -9.85
C GLY A 60 -1.73 5.39 -9.08
N ASN A 61 -2.66 4.82 -8.33
CA ASN A 61 -3.70 5.53 -7.63
C ASN A 61 -3.64 5.27 -6.13
N VAL A 62 -4.19 6.22 -5.35
CA VAL A 62 -4.48 6.06 -3.94
C VAL A 62 -5.96 6.37 -3.69
N HIS A 63 -6.55 5.64 -2.76
CA HIS A 63 -7.88 5.91 -2.24
C HIS A 63 -7.94 5.58 -0.74
N VAL A 64 -8.98 6.10 -0.08
CA VAL A 64 -9.26 5.77 1.32
C VAL A 64 -10.34 4.69 1.35
N TYR A 65 -10.07 3.57 1.99
CA TYR A 65 -11.04 2.51 2.24
C TYR A 65 -11.58 2.60 3.67
N ASP A 66 -12.88 2.58 3.80
CA ASP A 66 -13.59 2.56 5.08
C ASP A 66 -14.18 1.16 5.32
N PRO A 67 -13.59 0.37 6.22
CA PRO A 67 -14.05 -0.99 6.47
C PRO A 67 -15.42 -1.06 7.14
N SER A 68 -15.84 0.01 7.84
CA SER A 68 -17.14 0.05 8.53
C SER A 68 -18.31 0.17 7.54
N THR A 69 -18.10 0.91 6.45
CA THR A 69 -19.10 1.13 5.41
C THR A 69 -18.83 0.34 4.14
N LYS A 70 -17.66 -0.31 4.05
CA LYS A 70 -17.15 -1.01 2.85
C LYS A 70 -17.08 -0.10 1.62
N LYS A 71 -16.80 1.19 1.82
CA LYS A 71 -16.74 2.20 0.75
C LYS A 71 -15.32 2.65 0.47
N ASN A 72 -15.05 2.90 -0.81
CA ASN A 72 -13.83 3.56 -1.28
C ASN A 72 -14.12 5.04 -1.52
N TYR A 73 -13.21 5.90 -1.05
CA TYR A 73 -13.24 7.35 -1.27
C TYR A 73 -12.03 7.72 -2.12
N TYR A 74 -12.28 8.08 -3.37
CA TYR A 74 -11.25 8.48 -4.32
C TYR A 74 -11.00 9.97 -4.23
N SER A 75 -9.72 10.37 -4.21
CA SER A 75 -9.34 11.76 -4.32
C SER A 75 -9.33 12.19 -5.79
N ASN A 76 -9.76 13.42 -6.04
CA ASN A 76 -9.63 14.05 -7.37
C ASN A 76 -8.27 14.77 -7.53
N SER A 77 -7.39 14.69 -6.53
CA SER A 77 -6.08 15.33 -6.58
C SER A 77 -5.16 14.64 -7.55
N ARG A 78 -4.62 15.38 -8.52
CA ARG A 78 -3.54 14.89 -9.40
C ARG A 78 -2.26 14.56 -8.65
N LEU A 79 -2.09 15.05 -7.43
CA LEU A 79 -0.93 14.79 -6.57
C LEU A 79 -0.90 13.33 -6.08
N ASP A 80 -2.06 12.66 -6.03
CA ASP A 80 -2.16 11.25 -5.64
C ASP A 80 -1.77 10.28 -6.77
N LEU A 81 -1.60 10.78 -7.99
CA LEU A 81 -1.23 9.96 -9.14
C LEU A 81 0.27 9.61 -9.16
N ASP A 82 1.07 10.19 -8.28
CA ASP A 82 2.52 10.05 -8.33
C ASP A 82 3.07 9.18 -7.20
N SER A 83 3.58 8.13 -7.60
CA SER A 83 4.85 7.42 -7.43
C SER A 83 5.26 7.04 -6.01
N LEU A 84 5.31 5.76 -5.83
CA LEU A 84 6.21 5.11 -4.90
C LEU A 84 7.62 5.15 -5.52
N ILE A 85 8.61 5.64 -4.78
CA ILE A 85 10.02 5.50 -5.11
C ILE A 85 10.62 4.56 -4.07
N ILE A 86 11.15 3.42 -4.49
CA ILE A 86 11.86 2.49 -3.61
C ILE A 86 13.36 2.61 -3.86
N TYR A 87 14.09 2.88 -2.79
CA TYR A 87 15.54 2.97 -2.82
C TYR A 87 16.17 1.66 -2.33
N LYS A 88 17.24 1.24 -2.97
CA LYS A 88 18.07 0.14 -2.51
C LYS A 88 18.94 0.61 -1.33
N LYS A 89 18.36 0.66 -0.13
CA LYS A 89 19.08 0.88 1.13
C LYS A 89 18.95 -0.35 2.01
N LYS A 90 19.77 -0.42 3.06
CA LYS A 90 19.87 -1.55 4.00
C LYS A 90 18.52 -2.07 4.53
N TYR A 91 17.43 -1.27 4.43
CA TYR A 91 16.10 -1.59 4.99
C TYR A 91 14.94 -1.38 4.00
N ASN A 92 15.21 -1.26 2.71
CA ASN A 92 14.16 -0.99 1.70
C ASN A 92 13.24 0.17 2.09
N TYR A 93 13.75 1.37 1.95
CA TYR A 93 12.98 2.59 2.12
C TYR A 93 12.18 2.93 0.87
N GLY A 94 10.98 3.43 1.06
CA GLY A 94 10.16 3.96 -0.01
C GLY A 94 9.48 5.26 0.38
N TYR A 95 9.08 6.04 -0.60
CA TYR A 95 8.29 7.25 -0.42
C TYR A 95 7.03 7.19 -1.25
N LEU A 96 5.88 7.40 -0.61
CA LEU A 96 4.57 7.51 -1.25
C LEU A 96 4.09 8.96 -1.16
N ASN A 97 3.49 9.47 -2.22
CA ASN A 97 2.82 10.75 -2.15
C ASN A 97 1.45 10.61 -1.44
N LEU A 98 1.09 11.61 -0.66
CA LEU A 98 -0.19 11.74 0.01
C LEU A 98 -0.68 13.17 -0.14
N SER A 99 -1.80 13.37 -0.84
CA SER A 99 -2.42 14.68 -0.93
C SER A 99 -3.15 15.03 0.36
N ARG A 100 -3.35 16.34 0.57
CA ARG A 100 -4.17 16.85 1.64
C ARG A 100 -5.60 16.29 1.61
N ASP A 101 -6.23 16.27 0.44
CA ASP A 101 -7.62 15.81 0.30
C ASP A 101 -7.77 14.35 0.73
N THR A 102 -6.86 13.49 0.31
CA THR A 102 -6.82 12.08 0.75
C THR A 102 -6.59 11.97 2.25
N TYR A 103 -5.74 12.83 2.82
CA TYR A 103 -5.50 12.87 4.26
C TYR A 103 -6.74 13.29 5.05
N VAL A 104 -7.46 14.34 4.60
CA VAL A 104 -8.72 14.79 5.21
C VAL A 104 -9.77 13.68 5.19
N GLN A 105 -9.89 12.96 4.07
CA GLN A 105 -10.78 11.80 3.95
C GLN A 105 -10.39 10.66 4.89
N LEU A 106 -9.08 10.37 5.02
CA LEU A 106 -8.56 9.32 5.89
C LEU A 106 -8.99 9.54 7.35
N HIS A 107 -8.85 10.75 7.84
CA HIS A 107 -9.16 11.11 9.22
C HIS A 107 -10.59 11.62 9.42
N ASN A 108 -11.38 11.76 8.33
CA ASN A 108 -12.75 12.28 8.37
C ASN A 108 -12.86 13.64 9.08
N ILE A 109 -11.89 14.52 8.83
CA ILE A 109 -11.66 15.75 9.59
C ILE A 109 -12.89 16.67 9.53
N GLU A 110 -13.57 16.76 8.38
CA GLU A 110 -14.77 17.60 8.21
C GLU A 110 -15.93 17.21 9.14
N LYS A 111 -16.02 15.94 9.56
CA LYS A 111 -17.11 15.45 10.42
C LYS A 111 -16.76 15.45 11.90
N THR A 112 -15.49 15.48 12.23
CA THR A 112 -15.03 15.32 13.62
C THR A 112 -14.98 16.61 14.41
N GLY A 113 -15.30 17.78 13.79
CA GLY A 113 -15.29 19.08 14.46
C GLY A 113 -13.92 19.58 14.90
N ILE A 114 -12.85 18.96 14.40
CA ILE A 114 -11.45 19.31 14.73
C ILE A 114 -11.02 20.62 14.04
N ASN A 115 -11.90 21.21 13.24
CA ASN A 115 -11.60 22.40 12.43
C ASN A 115 -11.03 23.57 13.24
N ASP A 116 -11.36 23.68 14.53
CA ASP A 116 -10.91 24.80 15.38
C ASP A 116 -9.47 24.63 15.89
N THR A 117 -8.89 23.44 15.78
CA THR A 117 -7.55 23.12 16.32
C THR A 117 -6.55 22.72 15.26
N LEU A 118 -7.00 22.46 14.03
CA LEU A 118 -6.10 22.16 12.94
C LEU A 118 -5.49 23.46 12.40
N PRO A 119 -4.17 23.52 12.30
CA PRO A 119 -3.50 24.67 11.68
C PRO A 119 -4.06 24.91 10.27
N GLU A 120 -4.01 26.16 9.80
CA GLU A 120 -4.40 26.58 8.44
C GLU A 120 -3.71 25.80 7.29
N ILE A 121 -2.76 24.94 7.62
CA ILE A 121 -2.19 23.90 6.73
C ILE A 121 -3.24 23.26 5.83
N PHE A 122 -4.44 23.00 6.42
CA PHE A 122 -5.52 22.34 5.70
C PHE A 122 -6.35 23.30 4.84
N THR A 123 -6.07 24.59 4.82
CA THR A 123 -6.78 25.56 3.97
C THR A 123 -6.20 25.68 2.56
N LYS A 124 -4.95 25.30 2.32
CA LYS A 124 -4.30 25.36 0.99
C LYS A 124 -4.48 24.04 0.23
N ARG A 125 -5.11 24.11 -0.95
CA ARG A 125 -5.50 22.95 -1.77
C ARG A 125 -4.37 22.09 -2.33
N ASP A 126 -3.14 22.59 -2.36
CA ASP A 126 -2.04 21.97 -3.13
C ASP A 126 -0.96 21.32 -2.26
N GLU A 127 -1.18 21.21 -0.95
CA GLU A 127 -0.19 20.61 -0.07
C GLU A 127 -0.19 19.09 -0.17
N LYS A 128 1.00 18.53 -0.31
CA LYS A 128 1.26 17.10 -0.28
C LYS A 128 2.30 16.78 0.78
N ALA A 129 2.17 15.62 1.39
CA ALA A 129 3.21 15.00 2.18
C ALA A 129 3.80 13.81 1.44
N ASN A 130 4.99 13.38 1.86
CA ASN A 130 5.53 12.09 1.51
C ASN A 130 5.38 11.16 2.70
N ILE A 131 4.78 9.99 2.47
CA ILE A 131 4.84 8.92 3.46
C ILE A 131 6.18 8.21 3.28
N GLU A 132 7.04 8.33 4.27
CA GLU A 132 8.27 7.57 4.36
C GLU A 132 7.96 6.17 4.86
N LEU A 133 8.26 5.15 4.04
CA LEU A 133 8.08 3.75 4.40
C LEU A 133 9.40 3.15 4.85
N GLU A 134 9.40 2.46 5.97
CA GLU A 134 10.54 1.76 6.54
C GLU A 134 10.24 0.27 6.70
N GLY A 135 11.23 -0.57 6.38
CA GLY A 135 11.19 -1.99 6.68
C GLY A 135 10.13 -2.76 5.88
N ILE A 136 10.11 -2.60 4.56
CA ILE A 136 9.31 -3.45 3.67
C ILE A 136 9.92 -4.86 3.71
N ARG A 137 9.18 -5.82 4.27
CA ARG A 137 9.63 -7.21 4.47
C ARG A 137 8.64 -8.19 3.88
N PHE A 138 9.07 -9.01 2.93
CA PHE A 138 8.29 -10.11 2.39
C PHE A 138 8.19 -11.26 3.38
N THR A 139 6.99 -11.77 3.59
CA THR A 139 6.70 -12.80 4.61
C THR A 139 6.18 -14.09 4.04
N SER A 140 5.43 -14.02 2.95
CA SER A 140 4.75 -15.19 2.42
C SER A 140 4.41 -15.05 0.94
N ARG A 141 4.16 -16.18 0.29
CA ARG A 141 3.75 -16.30 -1.11
C ARG A 141 2.37 -16.90 -1.22
N ASN A 142 1.55 -16.40 -2.14
CA ASN A 142 0.25 -16.96 -2.42
C ASN A 142 0.38 -18.36 -3.02
N GLN A 143 -0.37 -19.32 -2.50
CA GLN A 143 -0.33 -20.73 -2.96
C GLN A 143 -1.09 -20.94 -4.27
N GLN A 144 -2.09 -20.11 -4.55
CA GLN A 144 -2.89 -20.16 -5.78
C GLN A 144 -2.23 -19.37 -6.93
N ASP A 145 -1.57 -18.24 -6.61
CA ASP A 145 -0.78 -17.47 -7.57
C ASP A 145 0.65 -17.28 -7.04
N SER A 146 1.55 -18.13 -7.50
CA SER A 146 2.96 -18.12 -7.09
C SER A 146 3.73 -16.85 -7.46
N CYS A 147 3.13 -15.94 -8.25
CA CYS A 147 3.70 -14.64 -8.58
C CYS A 147 3.38 -13.57 -7.53
N VAL A 148 2.40 -13.81 -6.63
CA VAL A 148 1.95 -12.84 -5.64
C VAL A 148 2.59 -13.11 -4.29
N TYR A 149 3.23 -12.08 -3.74
CA TYR A 149 3.88 -12.11 -2.44
C TYR A 149 3.26 -11.10 -1.50
N ARG A 150 3.04 -11.52 -0.26
CA ARG A 150 2.64 -10.63 0.83
C ARG A 150 3.88 -10.04 1.49
N PHE A 151 3.79 -8.77 1.84
CA PHE A 151 4.81 -8.08 2.61
C PHE A 151 4.19 -7.26 3.73
N GLU A 152 5.01 -6.92 4.70
CA GLU A 152 4.69 -6.02 5.81
C GLU A 152 5.49 -4.74 5.68
N VAL A 153 4.90 -3.63 6.13
CA VAL A 153 5.55 -2.33 6.31
C VAL A 153 5.69 -2.10 7.81
N SER A 154 6.92 -2.09 8.29
CA SER A 154 7.18 -1.97 9.73
C SER A 154 6.74 -0.61 10.25
N ARG A 155 6.95 0.46 9.46
CA ARG A 155 6.59 1.82 9.80
C ARG A 155 6.39 2.66 8.56
N GLY A 156 5.33 3.48 8.57
CA GLY A 156 5.14 4.60 7.66
C GLY A 156 5.06 5.89 8.48
N LYS A 157 5.59 7.00 7.94
CA LYS A 157 5.52 8.32 8.58
C LYS A 157 5.22 9.37 7.53
N ALA A 158 4.21 10.19 7.77
CA ALA A 158 3.91 11.38 6.96
C ALA A 158 3.93 12.63 7.85
N ASP A 159 4.59 13.68 7.35
CA ASP A 159 4.61 14.99 7.97
C ASP A 159 4.05 16.02 6.98
N PHE A 160 2.93 16.65 7.33
CA PHE A 160 2.45 17.86 6.67
C PHE A 160 2.99 19.08 7.41
N LEU A 161 3.58 20.00 6.65
CA LEU A 161 4.21 21.20 7.19
C LEU A 161 3.31 22.41 6.95
N ASP A 162 3.05 23.19 8.00
CA ASP A 162 2.49 24.51 7.84
C ASP A 162 3.59 25.53 7.52
N ARG A 163 3.58 25.98 6.28
CA ARG A 163 4.47 27.05 5.79
C ARG A 163 3.78 28.39 5.67
N SER A 164 2.53 28.52 6.13
CA SER A 164 1.66 29.67 5.82
C SER A 164 1.97 30.92 6.63
N HIS A 165 2.79 30.82 7.66
CA HIS A 165 3.05 31.93 8.55
C HIS A 165 4.52 32.34 8.51
N ASN A 166 4.77 33.64 8.33
CA ASN A 166 6.05 34.31 8.65
C ASN A 166 6.36 34.25 10.16
N LYS A 167 5.91 33.21 10.86
CA LYS A 167 6.12 33.02 12.29
C LYS A 167 7.30 32.07 12.52
N PRO A 168 8.06 32.25 13.60
CA PRO A 168 9.19 31.40 13.95
C PRO A 168 8.79 29.96 14.30
N SER A 169 7.49 29.68 14.43
CA SER A 169 6.97 28.35 14.78
C SER A 169 6.32 27.68 13.55
N VAL A 170 6.93 26.60 13.10
CA VAL A 170 6.36 25.75 12.05
C VAL A 170 5.58 24.61 12.73
N TRP A 171 4.30 24.48 12.38
CA TRP A 171 3.49 23.36 12.84
C TRP A 171 3.65 22.16 11.93
N TYR A 172 3.68 20.97 12.54
CA TYR A 172 3.62 19.70 11.83
C TYR A 172 2.34 18.97 12.19
N LEU A 173 1.78 18.36 11.20
CA LEU A 173 0.81 17.30 11.38
C LEU A 173 1.49 15.99 11.05
N ARG A 174 1.76 15.19 12.06
CA ARG A 174 2.47 13.93 11.93
C ARG A 174 1.53 12.75 12.06
N THR A 175 1.63 11.82 11.13
CA THR A 175 0.91 10.56 11.19
C THR A 175 1.85 9.39 11.00
N TYR A 176 1.69 8.39 11.86
CA TYR A 176 2.37 7.12 11.76
C TYR A 176 1.42 6.05 11.24
N PHE A 177 1.95 5.20 10.38
CA PHE A 177 1.24 4.11 9.75
C PHE A 177 1.96 2.79 10.04
N ASN A 178 1.19 1.73 10.18
CA ASN A 178 1.63 0.37 9.92
C ASN A 178 0.90 -0.15 8.69
N GLY A 179 1.39 -1.23 8.10
CA GLY A 179 0.72 -1.72 6.91
C GLY A 179 1.22 -3.06 6.43
N TYR A 180 0.55 -3.51 5.41
CA TYR A 180 0.89 -4.69 4.66
C TYR A 180 0.53 -4.48 3.19
N GLY A 181 0.94 -5.41 2.34
CA GLY A 181 0.56 -5.33 0.95
C GLY A 181 0.89 -6.59 0.19
N TYR A 182 0.62 -6.51 -1.09
CA TYR A 182 0.87 -7.58 -2.05
C TYR A 182 1.68 -7.03 -3.21
N TYR A 183 2.64 -7.82 -3.66
CA TYR A 183 3.47 -7.52 -4.82
C TYR A 183 3.41 -8.68 -5.80
N ASN A 184 3.01 -8.40 -7.03
CA ASN A 184 3.05 -9.36 -8.12
C ASN A 184 4.36 -9.17 -8.91
N VAL A 185 5.26 -10.15 -8.80
CA VAL A 185 6.59 -10.07 -9.45
C VAL A 185 6.51 -10.15 -10.98
N LYS A 186 5.46 -10.77 -11.53
CA LYS A 186 5.27 -10.90 -12.99
C LYS A 186 4.81 -9.59 -13.62
N THR A 187 3.91 -8.88 -12.96
CA THR A 187 3.33 -7.62 -13.47
C THR A 187 3.97 -6.39 -12.87
N SER A 188 4.85 -6.56 -11.87
CA SER A 188 5.47 -5.48 -11.10
C SER A 188 4.45 -4.51 -10.48
N LYS A 189 3.32 -5.06 -10.03
CA LYS A 189 2.25 -4.30 -9.36
C LYS A 189 2.32 -4.44 -7.86
N PHE A 190 2.14 -3.31 -7.16
CA PHE A 190 1.93 -3.24 -5.73
C PHE A 190 0.48 -2.91 -5.41
N LYS A 191 -0.04 -3.54 -4.35
CA LYS A 191 -1.21 -3.08 -3.62
C LYS A 191 -0.81 -2.94 -2.15
N ILE A 192 -0.85 -1.70 -1.61
CA ILE A 192 -0.34 -1.37 -0.27
C ILE A 192 -1.49 -0.84 0.56
N TYR A 193 -1.68 -1.39 1.74
CA TYR A 193 -2.65 -0.97 2.74
C TYR A 193 -1.92 -0.34 3.92
N LEU A 194 -2.18 0.95 4.19
CA LEU A 194 -1.58 1.67 5.30
C LEU A 194 -2.67 2.12 6.26
N ARG A 195 -2.56 1.68 7.51
CA ARG A 195 -3.47 2.06 8.59
C ARG A 195 -2.78 3.05 9.51
N PRO A 196 -3.36 4.25 9.75
CA PRO A 196 -2.85 5.15 10.75
C PRO A 196 -3.05 4.54 12.14
N PHE A 197 -2.02 4.59 12.98
CA PHE A 197 -2.10 4.13 14.37
C PHE A 197 -1.78 5.22 15.38
N ASN A 198 -1.17 6.33 14.94
CA ASN A 198 -0.98 7.52 15.73
C ASN A 198 -0.96 8.76 14.82
N ALA A 199 -1.67 9.82 15.21
CA ALA A 199 -1.69 11.07 14.49
C ALA A 199 -1.83 12.24 15.48
N TYR A 200 -0.98 13.27 15.34
CA TYR A 200 -0.95 14.40 16.23
C TYR A 200 -0.35 15.65 15.57
N THR A 201 -0.62 16.80 16.19
CA THR A 201 0.01 18.08 15.84
C THR A 201 1.18 18.36 16.79
N MET A 202 2.26 18.93 16.26
CA MET A 202 3.43 19.35 17.06
C MET A 202 4.06 20.61 16.47
N LEU A 203 4.71 21.39 17.33
CA LEU A 203 5.56 22.51 16.89
C LEU A 203 6.96 22.01 16.50
N PHE A 204 7.50 22.63 15.45
CA PHE A 204 8.92 22.46 15.09
C PHE A 204 9.79 22.97 16.24
N HIS A 205 10.74 22.21 16.69
CA HIS A 205 11.60 22.41 17.86
C HIS A 205 11.01 22.00 19.21
N GLU A 206 9.76 21.54 19.26
CA GLU A 206 9.21 20.99 20.50
C GLU A 206 8.96 19.49 20.35
N THR A 207 9.21 18.74 21.42
CA THR A 207 8.90 17.29 21.48
C THR A 207 7.50 17.03 22.00
N LEU A 208 6.74 18.08 22.33
CA LEU A 208 5.42 17.99 22.91
C LEU A 208 4.35 17.82 21.82
N GLU A 209 3.52 16.82 22.00
CA GLU A 209 2.29 16.63 21.20
C GLU A 209 1.23 17.62 21.69
N TYR A 210 0.74 18.50 20.82
CA TYR A 210 -0.26 19.51 21.20
C TYR A 210 -1.71 19.02 21.03
N GLY A 211 -1.96 18.10 20.14
CA GLY A 211 -3.29 17.58 19.90
C GLY A 211 -3.26 16.25 19.17
N ARG A 212 -4.12 15.33 19.59
CA ARG A 212 -4.30 14.06 18.91
C ARG A 212 -5.40 14.17 17.87
N ILE A 213 -5.16 13.56 16.72
CA ILE A 213 -6.15 13.44 15.66
C ILE A 213 -6.84 12.09 15.83
N PRO A 214 -8.19 12.07 15.88
CA PRO A 214 -8.94 10.82 15.99
C PRO A 214 -8.64 9.88 14.84
N LEU A 215 -8.47 8.60 15.15
CA LEU A 215 -8.29 7.53 14.19
C LEU A 215 -9.65 6.95 13.82
N THR A 216 -9.94 6.93 12.52
CA THR A 216 -11.24 6.49 11.99
C THR A 216 -11.31 4.99 11.71
N GLY A 217 -10.18 4.28 11.79
CA GLY A 217 -10.09 2.88 11.35
C GLY A 217 -9.99 2.71 9.83
N ARG A 218 -9.98 3.80 9.06
CA ARG A 218 -9.82 3.81 7.61
C ARG A 218 -8.39 3.47 7.20
N TYR A 219 -8.24 3.03 5.95
CA TYR A 219 -6.96 2.67 5.34
C TYR A 219 -6.69 3.55 4.13
N LEU A 220 -5.40 3.87 3.91
CA LEU A 220 -4.92 4.27 2.59
C LEU A 220 -4.66 3.00 1.78
N VAL A 221 -5.18 2.94 0.58
CA VAL A 221 -4.92 1.85 -0.36
C VAL A 221 -4.24 2.42 -1.59
N TYR A 222 -3.00 2.01 -1.82
CA TYR A 222 -2.22 2.35 -3.01
C TYR A 222 -2.22 1.19 -3.98
N GLU A 223 -2.50 1.45 -5.25
CA GLU A 223 -2.41 0.51 -6.36
C GLU A 223 -1.43 1.06 -7.39
N LEU A 224 -0.26 0.45 -7.48
CA LEU A 224 0.90 1.00 -8.17
C LEU A 224 1.51 0.01 -9.14
N THR A 225 2.01 0.48 -10.27
CA THR A 225 2.74 -0.31 -11.26
C THR A 225 4.11 0.29 -11.50
N LYS A 226 5.14 -0.55 -11.62
CA LYS A 226 6.52 -0.11 -11.88
C LYS A 226 6.60 0.50 -13.28
N ILE A 227 7.28 1.67 -13.37
CA ILE A 227 7.49 2.39 -14.64
C ILE A 227 8.97 2.50 -15.02
N GLN A 228 9.86 2.32 -14.04
CA GLN A 228 11.33 2.33 -14.21
C GLN A 228 12.00 1.47 -13.14
#